data_253fae3346b62a0ff3c996bc22220b24
#
_entry.id   253fae3346b62a0ff3c996bc22220b24
#
_cell.length_a   1.000
_cell.length_b   1.000
_cell.length_c   1.000
_cell.angle_alpha   90.00
_cell.angle_beta   90.00
_cell.angle_gamma   90.00
#
_symmetry.space_group_name_H-M   'P 1'
#
loop_
_entity.id
_entity.type
_entity.pdbx_description
1 polymer ?
#
loop_
_entity_poly.entity_id
_entity_poly.type
_entity_poly.pdbx_seq_one_letter_code
_entity_poly.pdbx_strand_id
1 'polypeptide(L)'
;MVTNKGDINLELFEKDAPLTVASFLFLANQGYFNGIVFHRVIPNFMIQGGDPLGKGSGGPKNKNISSFPYQGKQISYPFEDEFRSRRKFDKPGILAMANAGANTNGSQFFITHVPTPHLNNKHTIFGSVVDPKADQEVVDAIIQGDVIKEIKIQ
;
A
#
# COMPACT_ATOMS: atom_id res chain seq x y z
N MET A 1 3.51 7.73 -6.95
CA MET A 1 4.00 7.98 -5.58
C MET A 1 5.34 8.71 -5.68
N VAL A 2 5.40 9.91 -5.17
CA VAL A 2 6.62 10.74 -5.18
C VAL A 2 7.36 10.54 -3.88
N THR A 3 8.61 10.09 -3.95
CA THR A 3 9.44 9.85 -2.77
C THR A 3 10.74 10.68 -2.84
N ASN A 4 11.49 10.73 -1.75
CA ASN A 4 12.80 11.37 -1.76
C ASN A 4 13.88 10.61 -2.56
N LYS A 5 13.57 9.40 -3.04
CA LYS A 5 14.46 8.61 -3.92
C LYS A 5 13.99 8.62 -5.37
N GLY A 6 12.87 9.26 -5.68
CA GLY A 6 12.29 9.34 -7.01
C GLY A 6 10.84 8.91 -7.04
N ASP A 7 10.29 8.79 -8.23
CA ASP A 7 8.90 8.44 -8.44
C ASP A 7 8.72 6.94 -8.60
N ILE A 8 7.67 6.41 -7.97
CA ILE A 8 7.23 5.03 -8.16
C ILE A 8 5.84 5.12 -8.83
N ASN A 9 5.76 4.71 -10.09
CA ASN A 9 4.49 4.67 -10.81
C ASN A 9 3.82 3.32 -10.54
N LEU A 10 2.57 3.38 -10.10
CA LEU A 10 1.81 2.21 -9.68
C LEU A 10 0.53 2.12 -10.50
N GLU A 11 0.21 0.91 -10.95
CA GLU A 11 -1.11 0.59 -11.48
C GLU A 11 -1.93 -0.04 -10.36
N LEU A 12 -3.16 0.42 -10.18
CA LEU A 12 -4.06 -0.11 -9.16
C LEU A 12 -5.08 -1.06 -9.80
N PHE A 13 -5.35 -2.17 -9.13
CA PHE A 13 -6.21 -3.25 -9.63
C PHE A 13 -7.63 -3.09 -9.09
N GLU A 14 -8.35 -2.12 -9.61
CA GLU A 14 -9.69 -1.75 -9.14
C GLU A 14 -10.70 -2.89 -9.22
N LYS A 15 -10.63 -3.72 -10.28
CA LYS A 15 -11.56 -4.84 -10.45
C LYS A 15 -11.27 -5.98 -9.48
N ASP A 16 -10.00 -6.15 -9.12
CA ASP A 16 -9.56 -7.26 -8.26
C ASP A 16 -9.73 -6.95 -6.78
N ALA A 17 -9.51 -5.69 -6.39
CA ALA A 17 -9.56 -5.25 -5.01
C ALA A 17 -10.27 -3.89 -4.90
N PRO A 18 -11.59 -3.85 -5.18
CA PRO A 18 -12.31 -2.58 -5.27
C PRO A 18 -12.34 -1.76 -3.98
N LEU A 19 -12.52 -2.39 -2.82
CA LEU A 19 -12.52 -1.67 -1.55
C LEU A 19 -11.15 -1.14 -1.21
N THR A 20 -10.12 -1.95 -1.41
CA THR A 20 -8.74 -1.58 -1.12
C THR A 20 -8.30 -0.40 -1.98
N VAL A 21 -8.59 -0.46 -3.29
CA VAL A 21 -8.28 0.64 -4.20
C VAL A 21 -9.06 1.90 -3.83
N ALA A 22 -10.35 1.77 -3.52
CA ALA A 22 -11.17 2.91 -3.10
C ALA A 22 -10.63 3.58 -1.84
N SER A 23 -10.24 2.79 -0.84
CA SER A 23 -9.63 3.31 0.39
C SER A 23 -8.32 4.04 0.11
N PHE A 24 -7.43 3.41 -0.67
CA PHE A 24 -6.14 3.98 -0.99
C PHE A 24 -6.27 5.32 -1.72
N LEU A 25 -7.14 5.39 -2.73
CA LEU A 25 -7.39 6.62 -3.48
C LEU A 25 -8.05 7.70 -2.62
N PHE A 26 -8.98 7.32 -1.77
CA PHE A 26 -9.62 8.25 -0.83
C PHE A 26 -8.60 8.90 0.09
N LEU A 27 -7.72 8.10 0.70
CA LEU A 27 -6.67 8.61 1.58
C LEU A 27 -5.66 9.45 0.80
N ALA A 28 -5.24 9.01 -0.36
CA ALA A 28 -4.28 9.74 -1.21
C ALA A 28 -4.83 11.11 -1.61
N ASN A 29 -6.12 11.20 -1.97
CA ASN A 29 -6.77 12.44 -2.34
C ASN A 29 -6.82 13.47 -1.19
N GLN A 30 -6.77 13.01 0.04
CA GLN A 30 -6.76 13.87 1.22
C GLN A 30 -5.36 14.28 1.66
N GLY A 31 -4.33 13.88 0.92
CA GLY A 31 -2.95 14.12 1.32
C GLY A 31 -2.50 13.29 2.52
N TYR A 32 -3.23 12.24 2.85
CA TYR A 32 -2.99 11.40 4.03
C TYR A 32 -1.56 10.87 4.09
N PHE A 33 -1.03 10.44 2.94
CA PHE A 33 0.30 9.82 2.88
C PHE A 33 1.45 10.83 2.84
N ASN A 34 1.16 12.12 2.71
CA ASN A 34 2.20 13.14 2.61
C ASN A 34 3.04 13.19 3.89
N GLY A 35 4.35 13.03 3.76
CA GLY A 35 5.27 13.06 4.87
C GLY A 35 5.39 11.75 5.66
N ILE A 36 4.65 10.71 5.29
CA ILE A 36 4.74 9.42 5.97
C ILE A 36 5.99 8.68 5.50
N VAL A 37 6.71 8.10 6.47
CA VAL A 37 7.96 7.39 6.20
C VAL A 37 7.73 5.91 5.88
N PHE A 38 8.69 5.32 5.17
CA PHE A 38 8.80 3.86 5.08
C PHE A 38 9.44 3.38 6.38
N HIS A 39 8.62 2.98 7.32
CA HIS A 39 9.07 2.65 8.69
C HIS A 39 9.68 1.25 8.82
N ARG A 40 9.51 0.40 7.81
CA ARG A 40 10.04 -0.96 7.80
C ARG A 40 10.51 -1.31 6.39
N VAL A 41 11.81 -1.49 6.25
CA VAL A 41 12.42 -1.89 4.97
C VAL A 41 13.31 -3.10 5.22
N ILE A 42 12.98 -4.22 4.59
CA ILE A 42 13.75 -5.45 4.71
C ILE A 42 14.33 -5.78 3.33
N PRO A 43 15.67 -5.72 3.17
CA PRO A 43 16.31 -6.04 1.89
C PRO A 43 15.90 -7.42 1.38
N ASN A 44 15.74 -7.54 0.06
CA ASN A 44 15.31 -8.77 -0.60
C ASN A 44 13.94 -9.28 -0.13
N PHE A 45 13.10 -8.37 0.37
CA PHE A 45 11.74 -8.69 0.79
C PHE A 45 10.78 -7.56 0.37
N MET A 46 10.72 -6.46 1.11
CA MET A 46 9.73 -5.42 0.82
C MET A 46 10.08 -4.08 1.48
N ILE A 47 9.39 -3.02 1.02
CA ILE A 47 9.34 -1.73 1.69
C ILE A 47 7.91 -1.51 2.20
N GLN A 48 7.76 -1.09 3.44
CA GLN A 48 6.45 -0.89 4.09
C GLN A 48 6.31 0.53 4.61
N GLY A 49 5.16 1.12 4.33
CA GLY A 49 4.82 2.47 4.78
C GLY A 49 3.33 2.63 4.99
N GLY A 50 2.85 3.88 5.09
CA GLY A 50 1.43 4.17 5.23
C GLY A 50 0.94 4.26 6.67
N ASP A 51 1.82 4.15 7.66
CA ASP A 51 1.49 4.37 9.07
C ASP A 51 1.74 5.82 9.45
N PRO A 52 0.69 6.60 9.80
CA PRO A 52 0.88 8.00 10.18
C PRO A 52 1.72 8.18 11.45
N LEU A 53 1.86 7.15 12.27
CA LEU A 53 2.72 7.17 13.46
C LEU A 53 4.15 6.73 13.16
N GLY A 54 4.39 6.09 12.01
CA GLY A 54 5.73 5.60 11.63
C GLY A 54 6.26 4.48 12.51
N LYS A 55 5.39 3.69 13.13
CA LYS A 55 5.75 2.66 14.11
C LYS A 55 5.27 1.25 13.77
N GLY A 56 4.37 1.12 12.81
CA GLY A 56 3.72 -0.15 12.47
C GLY A 56 2.40 -0.39 13.17
N SER A 57 2.00 0.48 14.10
CA SER A 57 0.75 0.32 14.88
C SER A 57 -0.34 1.31 14.50
N GLY A 58 -0.05 2.30 13.65
CA GLY A 58 -0.99 3.35 13.30
C GLY A 58 -1.84 3.05 12.07
N GLY A 59 -2.89 3.84 11.92
CA GLY A 59 -3.81 3.74 10.80
C GLY A 59 -4.70 4.97 10.69
N PRO A 60 -5.76 4.91 9.84
CA PRO A 60 -6.61 6.07 9.59
C PRO A 60 -7.24 6.70 10.83
N LYS A 61 -7.58 5.89 11.83
CA LYS A 61 -8.17 6.40 13.08
C LYS A 61 -7.25 7.36 13.81
N ASN A 62 -5.93 7.25 13.65
CA ASN A 62 -4.96 8.18 14.22
C ASN A 62 -5.02 9.57 13.59
N LYS A 63 -5.70 9.71 12.47
CA LYS A 63 -5.98 10.97 11.78
C LYS A 63 -7.47 11.31 11.80
N ASN A 64 -8.23 10.73 12.74
CA ASN A 64 -9.67 10.93 12.88
C ASN A 64 -10.48 10.52 11.65
N ILE A 65 -9.99 9.52 10.90
CA ILE A 65 -10.70 8.95 9.75
C ILE A 65 -11.17 7.57 10.15
N SER A 66 -12.49 7.40 10.30
CA SER A 66 -13.08 6.15 10.77
C SER A 66 -13.65 5.28 9.63
N SER A 67 -13.85 5.87 8.45
CA SER A 67 -14.45 5.18 7.31
C SER A 67 -14.05 5.85 5.99
N PHE A 68 -14.35 5.17 4.88
CA PHE A 68 -14.20 5.74 3.54
C PHE A 68 -15.45 5.47 2.71
N PRO A 69 -15.78 6.35 1.74
CA PRO A 69 -16.96 6.15 0.91
C PRO A 69 -16.71 5.13 -0.19
N TYR A 70 -17.67 4.25 -0.42
CA TYR A 70 -17.66 3.32 -1.53
C TYR A 70 -19.09 3.03 -2.00
N GLN A 71 -19.41 3.37 -3.27
CA GLN A 71 -20.71 3.14 -3.89
C GLN A 71 -21.89 3.59 -3.01
N GLY A 72 -21.82 4.82 -2.48
CA GLY A 72 -22.86 5.41 -1.65
C GLY A 72 -22.93 4.90 -0.21
N LYS A 73 -21.99 4.06 0.18
CA LYS A 73 -21.89 3.54 1.56
C LYS A 73 -20.62 4.01 2.23
N GLN A 74 -20.59 3.99 3.56
CA GLN A 74 -19.40 4.22 4.36
C GLN A 74 -18.85 2.88 4.82
N ILE A 75 -17.60 2.60 4.47
CA ILE A 75 -16.90 1.37 4.88
C ILE A 75 -15.98 1.71 6.03
N SER A 76 -16.19 1.06 7.17
CA SER A 76 -15.40 1.34 8.38
C SER A 76 -14.01 0.71 8.34
N TYR A 77 -13.05 1.40 8.94
CA TYR A 77 -11.73 0.83 9.20
C TYR A 77 -11.76 0.02 10.51
N PRO A 78 -11.08 -1.12 10.59
CA PRO A 78 -10.41 -1.84 9.49
C PRO A 78 -11.41 -2.53 8.55
N PHE A 79 -10.99 -2.79 7.32
CA PHE A 79 -11.86 -3.42 6.33
C PHE A 79 -11.35 -4.79 5.88
N GLU A 80 -12.22 -5.51 5.17
CA GLU A 80 -12.01 -6.91 4.78
C GLU A 80 -10.91 -7.11 3.74
N ASP A 81 -10.34 -8.30 3.72
CA ASP A 81 -9.42 -8.75 2.68
C ASP A 81 -10.17 -9.00 1.36
N GLU A 82 -9.45 -8.87 0.25
CA GLU A 82 -9.99 -9.10 -1.08
C GLU A 82 -9.08 -10.06 -1.86
N PHE A 83 -9.43 -11.34 -1.85
CA PHE A 83 -8.65 -12.40 -2.52
C PHE A 83 -9.35 -13.00 -3.73
N ARG A 84 -10.44 -12.39 -4.20
CA ARG A 84 -11.28 -12.95 -5.27
C ARG A 84 -10.58 -13.12 -6.61
N SER A 85 -9.58 -12.30 -6.90
CA SER A 85 -8.82 -12.37 -8.15
C SER A 85 -7.81 -13.49 -8.20
N ARG A 86 -7.48 -14.07 -7.04
CA ARG A 86 -6.44 -15.08 -6.90
C ARG A 86 -5.06 -14.62 -7.39
N ARG A 87 -4.80 -13.32 -7.38
CA ARG A 87 -3.47 -12.81 -7.69
C ARG A 87 -2.45 -13.35 -6.70
N LYS A 88 -1.21 -13.52 -7.18
CA LYS A 88 -0.13 -14.11 -6.40
C LYS A 88 1.06 -13.17 -6.32
N PHE A 89 1.85 -13.34 -5.27
CA PHE A 89 3.12 -12.63 -5.10
C PHE A 89 4.21 -13.34 -5.91
N ASP A 90 4.11 -13.29 -7.23
CA ASP A 90 4.92 -14.06 -8.18
C ASP A 90 6.00 -13.25 -8.90
N LYS A 91 6.14 -11.96 -8.57
CA LYS A 91 7.13 -11.06 -9.18
C LYS A 91 7.51 -9.93 -8.23
N PRO A 92 8.61 -9.19 -8.52
CA PRO A 92 8.91 -7.94 -7.82
C PRO A 92 7.85 -6.87 -8.08
N GLY A 93 7.76 -5.88 -7.19
CA GLY A 93 6.94 -4.70 -7.43
C GLY A 93 5.45 -4.88 -7.18
N ILE A 94 5.06 -5.88 -6.42
CA ILE A 94 3.66 -6.08 -6.02
C ILE A 94 3.33 -5.13 -4.87
N LEU A 95 2.22 -4.39 -5.03
CA LEU A 95 1.66 -3.49 -4.02
C LEU A 95 0.52 -4.22 -3.29
N ALA A 96 0.65 -4.35 -1.99
CA ALA A 96 -0.31 -5.08 -1.17
C ALA A 96 -0.50 -4.43 0.20
N MET A 97 -1.55 -4.85 0.91
CA MET A 97 -1.88 -4.31 2.23
C MET A 97 -1.17 -5.08 3.34
N ALA A 98 -0.49 -4.35 4.20
CA ALA A 98 -0.07 -4.88 5.50
C ALA A 98 -1.31 -5.05 6.39
N ASN A 99 -1.28 -6.02 7.29
CA ASN A 99 -2.38 -6.26 8.22
C ASN A 99 -1.89 -6.90 9.52
N ALA A 100 -2.78 -7.00 10.50
CA ALA A 100 -2.55 -7.65 11.79
C ALA A 100 -3.35 -8.95 11.91
N GLY A 101 -3.59 -9.62 10.79
CA GLY A 101 -4.42 -10.81 10.69
C GLY A 101 -5.55 -10.61 9.68
N ALA A 102 -6.46 -11.57 9.60
CA ALA A 102 -7.56 -11.53 8.65
C ALA A 102 -8.46 -10.30 8.85
N ASN A 103 -8.80 -9.65 7.74
CA ASN A 103 -9.77 -8.55 7.70
C ASN A 103 -9.42 -7.37 8.62
N THR A 104 -8.14 -6.99 8.66
CA THR A 104 -7.65 -5.88 9.48
C THR A 104 -6.96 -4.78 8.66
N ASN A 105 -7.42 -4.53 7.44
CA ASN A 105 -6.81 -3.56 6.55
C ASN A 105 -7.10 -2.12 6.97
N GLY A 106 -6.06 -1.30 7.02
CA GLY A 106 -6.14 0.12 7.30
C GLY A 106 -5.48 0.93 6.20
N SER A 107 -4.33 1.54 6.51
CA SER A 107 -3.58 2.35 5.54
C SER A 107 -2.16 1.86 5.27
N GLN A 108 -1.65 0.92 6.06
CA GLN A 108 -0.30 0.41 5.84
C GLN A 108 -0.26 -0.50 4.62
N PHE A 109 0.75 -0.30 3.79
CA PHE A 109 0.96 -1.07 2.57
C PHE A 109 2.43 -1.43 2.42
N PHE A 110 2.73 -2.37 1.53
CA PHE A 110 4.10 -2.69 1.17
C PHE A 110 4.24 -2.92 -0.33
N ILE A 111 5.47 -2.76 -0.81
CA ILE A 111 5.83 -3.05 -2.21
C ILE A 111 7.00 -4.02 -2.16
N THR A 112 6.91 -5.12 -2.91
CA THR A 112 7.90 -6.20 -2.82
C THR A 112 9.15 -5.93 -3.65
N HIS A 113 10.30 -6.45 -3.16
CA HIS A 113 11.57 -6.47 -3.89
C HIS A 113 11.68 -7.69 -4.80
N VAL A 114 11.06 -8.79 -4.40
CA VAL A 114 11.20 -10.12 -5.02
C VAL A 114 9.86 -10.85 -4.93
N PRO A 115 9.67 -11.97 -5.64
CA PRO A 115 8.50 -12.82 -5.39
C PRO A 115 8.46 -13.28 -3.93
N THR A 116 7.26 -13.23 -3.33
CA THR A 116 7.05 -13.58 -1.92
C THR A 116 5.83 -14.52 -1.79
N PRO A 117 5.91 -15.74 -2.34
CA PRO A 117 4.75 -16.63 -2.43
C PRO A 117 4.16 -17.05 -1.07
N HIS A 118 4.94 -16.95 0.00
CA HIS A 118 4.44 -17.21 1.36
C HIS A 118 3.38 -16.20 1.83
N LEU A 119 3.21 -15.09 1.13
CA LEU A 119 2.19 -14.08 1.44
C LEU A 119 0.87 -14.29 0.67
N ASN A 120 0.82 -15.25 -0.24
CA ASN A 120 -0.40 -15.52 -1.01
C ASN A 120 -1.59 -15.81 -0.09
N ASN A 121 -2.74 -15.19 -0.40
CA ASN A 121 -3.98 -15.33 0.37
C ASN A 121 -3.89 -14.89 1.84
N LYS A 122 -2.87 -14.08 2.17
CA LYS A 122 -2.69 -13.49 3.50
C LYS A 122 -2.76 -11.98 3.46
N HIS A 123 -2.40 -11.39 2.32
CA HIS A 123 -2.38 -9.94 2.11
C HIS A 123 -3.08 -9.62 0.79
N THR A 124 -3.95 -8.61 0.81
CA THR A 124 -4.66 -8.17 -0.40
C THR A 124 -3.69 -7.50 -1.35
N ILE A 125 -3.55 -8.07 -2.55
CA ILE A 125 -2.81 -7.46 -3.66
C ILE A 125 -3.74 -6.47 -4.34
N PHE A 126 -3.32 -5.20 -4.48
CA PHE A 126 -4.17 -4.19 -5.11
C PHE A 126 -3.47 -3.34 -6.16
N GLY A 127 -2.21 -3.64 -6.47
CA GLY A 127 -1.49 -2.93 -7.52
C GLY A 127 -0.12 -3.54 -7.81
N SER A 128 0.59 -2.91 -8.75
CA SER A 128 1.98 -3.25 -9.06
C SER A 128 2.68 -2.06 -9.70
N VAL A 129 4.02 -2.09 -9.72
CA VAL A 129 4.79 -1.08 -10.45
C VAL A 129 4.47 -1.15 -11.94
N VAL A 130 4.45 0.01 -12.59
CA VAL A 130 4.17 0.11 -14.04
C VAL A 130 5.38 -0.32 -14.85
N ASP A 131 6.55 0.24 -14.54
CA ASP A 131 7.79 -0.08 -15.23
C ASP A 131 8.63 -1.03 -14.35
N PRO A 132 8.79 -2.30 -14.77
CA PRO A 132 9.49 -3.30 -13.95
C PRO A 132 10.98 -3.01 -13.79
N LYS A 133 11.53 -2.03 -14.53
CA LYS A 133 12.91 -1.59 -14.38
C LYS A 133 12.99 -0.25 -13.65
N ALA A 134 12.47 0.82 -14.22
CA ALA A 134 12.63 2.17 -13.68
C ALA A 134 11.94 2.33 -12.32
N ASP A 135 10.70 1.88 -12.18
CA ASP A 135 9.97 2.00 -10.92
C ASP A 135 10.56 1.05 -9.87
N GLN A 136 10.95 -0.15 -10.29
CA GLN A 136 11.55 -1.11 -9.37
C GLN A 136 12.89 -0.63 -8.82
N GLU A 137 13.69 0.08 -9.65
CA GLU A 137 14.95 0.66 -9.17
C GLU A 137 14.71 1.65 -8.03
N VAL A 138 13.64 2.45 -8.10
CA VAL A 138 13.28 3.36 -7.01
C VAL A 138 12.85 2.58 -5.77
N VAL A 139 11.98 1.58 -5.93
CA VAL A 139 11.57 0.70 -4.82
C VAL A 139 12.79 0.11 -4.13
N ASP A 140 13.73 -0.42 -4.91
CA ASP A 140 14.93 -1.07 -4.38
C ASP A 140 15.92 -0.08 -3.72
N ALA A 141 15.83 1.21 -4.09
CA ALA A 141 16.68 2.27 -3.52
C ALA A 141 16.13 2.82 -2.20
N ILE A 142 14.87 2.59 -1.86
CA ILE A 142 14.27 3.06 -0.61
C ILE A 142 14.93 2.38 0.58
N ILE A 143 15.30 3.18 1.57
CA ILE A 143 15.80 2.70 2.85
C ILE A 143 14.86 3.14 3.97
N GLN A 144 14.97 2.48 5.12
CA GLN A 144 14.13 2.80 6.28
C GLN A 144 14.30 4.27 6.67
N GLY A 145 13.16 4.96 6.83
CA GLY A 145 13.13 6.38 7.12
C GLY A 145 12.96 7.27 5.90
N ASP A 146 13.09 6.73 4.67
CA ASP A 146 12.75 7.49 3.47
C ASP A 146 11.27 7.87 3.49
N VAL A 147 10.92 8.97 2.82
CA VAL A 147 9.62 9.61 2.97
C VAL A 147 8.83 9.63 1.68
N ILE A 148 7.51 9.46 1.82
CA ILE A 148 6.56 9.74 0.75
C ILE A 148 6.30 11.24 0.77
N LYS A 149 6.62 11.94 -0.32
CA LYS A 149 6.32 13.37 -0.44
C LYS A 149 4.85 13.59 -0.74
N GLU A 150 4.33 12.89 -1.73
CA GLU A 150 2.90 12.88 -2.06
C GLU A 150 2.56 11.70 -2.96
N ILE A 151 1.27 11.37 -3.03
CA ILE A 151 0.75 10.42 -4.00
C ILE A 151 -0.17 11.20 -4.94
N LYS A 152 0.24 11.27 -6.22
CA LYS A 152 -0.55 11.92 -7.27
C LYS A 152 -1.40 10.88 -7.98
N ILE A 153 -2.67 11.21 -8.17
CA ILE A 153 -3.62 10.33 -8.88
C ILE A 153 -3.77 10.86 -10.30
N GLN A 154 -3.65 9.97 -11.27
CA GLN A 154 -3.79 10.28 -12.67
C GLN A 154 -4.91 9.48 -13.34
#